data_044d715edfa8e78b75ff937099549888
#
_entry.id   044d715edfa8e78b75ff937099549888
#
_cell.length_a   1.000
_cell.length_b   1.000
_cell.length_c   1.000
_cell.angle_alpha   90.00
_cell.angle_beta   90.00
_cell.angle_gamma   90.00
#
_symmetry.space_group_name_H-M   'P 1'
#
loop_
_entity.id
_entity.type
_entity.pdbx_description
1 polymer ?
#
loop_
_entity_poly.entity_id
_entity_poly.type
_entity_poly.pdbx_seq_one_letter_code
_entity_poly.pdbx_strand_id
1 'polypeptide(L)'
;FPDIKMIWWAGGANFTHHQDTNRLIKAWQKPELVVISECYWTAAAKHADIVLPITTSFERNDLTMTGDYSNQHLVPMKQVIAPQFEARSDFDVFADLAEMLKPGGKAVYTEGKDEMAWLKQFYDVAQKAARAQRVAMPQFNAFWQQNKLIEMRENEKNNKYVRYADFRSDPVMNALGTPSGKIEIYSKTIEGYQY
;
A
#
# COMPACT_ATOMS: atom_id res chain seq x y z
N PHE A 1 -0.82 -22.49 -11.49
CA PHE A 1 -0.45 -21.83 -10.24
C PHE A 1 0.02 -22.85 -9.23
N PRO A 2 0.97 -22.54 -8.32
CA PRO A 2 1.39 -23.45 -7.27
C PRO A 2 0.23 -23.74 -6.31
N ASP A 3 0.33 -24.86 -5.61
CA ASP A 3 -0.60 -25.22 -4.55
C ASP A 3 -0.31 -24.37 -3.32
N ILE A 4 -1.20 -23.39 -3.05
CA ILE A 4 -1.05 -22.43 -1.95
C ILE A 4 -1.53 -23.09 -0.67
N LYS A 5 -0.63 -23.21 0.32
CA LYS A 5 -0.91 -23.82 1.60
C LYS A 5 -1.37 -22.82 2.66
N MET A 6 -0.88 -21.59 2.58
CA MET A 6 -1.20 -20.55 3.54
C MET A 6 -1.46 -19.23 2.84
N ILE A 7 -2.44 -18.48 3.31
CA ILE A 7 -2.69 -17.09 2.98
C ILE A 7 -2.54 -16.27 4.26
N TRP A 8 -1.71 -15.23 4.22
CA TRP A 8 -1.75 -14.17 5.22
C TRP A 8 -2.16 -12.87 4.53
N TRP A 9 -3.31 -12.36 4.90
CA TRP A 9 -3.83 -11.13 4.35
C TRP A 9 -3.63 -9.97 5.32
N ALA A 10 -2.65 -9.12 5.03
CA ALA A 10 -2.30 -7.94 5.81
C ALA A 10 -2.72 -6.68 5.05
N GLY A 11 -3.97 -6.27 5.23
CA GLY A 11 -4.53 -5.06 4.62
C GLY A 11 -5.23 -5.26 3.28
N GLY A 12 -6.11 -4.32 2.95
CA GLY A 12 -6.92 -4.33 1.72
C GLY A 12 -8.26 -5.07 1.85
N ALA A 13 -9.19 -4.74 0.97
CA ALA A 13 -10.58 -5.24 0.99
C ALA A 13 -10.78 -6.41 0.02
N ASN A 14 -10.06 -7.50 0.19
CA ASN A 14 -10.01 -8.66 -0.71
C ASN A 14 -11.38 -9.24 -1.07
N PHE A 15 -12.29 -9.41 -0.11
CA PHE A 15 -13.61 -9.99 -0.37
C PHE A 15 -14.54 -9.08 -1.18
N THR A 16 -14.35 -7.78 -1.08
CA THR A 16 -15.22 -6.79 -1.74
C THR A 16 -14.68 -6.29 -3.07
N HIS A 17 -13.37 -6.45 -3.31
CA HIS A 17 -12.73 -5.98 -4.54
C HIS A 17 -12.56 -7.07 -5.59
N HIS A 18 -12.73 -8.34 -5.25
CA HIS A 18 -12.70 -9.44 -6.21
C HIS A 18 -14.08 -9.70 -6.81
N GLN A 19 -14.06 -10.10 -8.07
CA GLN A 19 -15.24 -10.60 -8.77
C GLN A 19 -15.61 -11.99 -8.27
N ASP A 20 -16.87 -12.36 -8.42
CA ASP A 20 -17.40 -13.70 -8.07
C ASP A 20 -17.07 -14.11 -6.62
N THR A 21 -17.66 -13.40 -5.66
CA THR A 21 -17.45 -13.65 -4.22
C THR A 21 -17.78 -15.09 -3.83
N ASN A 22 -18.76 -15.74 -4.44
CA ASN A 22 -19.11 -17.13 -4.14
C ASN A 22 -17.99 -18.11 -4.54
N ARG A 23 -17.32 -17.86 -5.65
CA ARG A 23 -16.15 -18.62 -6.08
C ARG A 23 -14.94 -18.31 -5.18
N LEU A 24 -14.77 -17.05 -4.78
CA LEU A 24 -13.72 -16.64 -3.86
C LEU A 24 -13.83 -17.34 -2.51
N ILE A 25 -15.03 -17.45 -1.92
CA ILE A 25 -15.27 -18.18 -0.67
C ILE A 25 -14.82 -19.63 -0.78
N LYS A 26 -15.15 -20.29 -1.88
CA LYS A 26 -14.74 -21.69 -2.15
C LYS A 26 -13.22 -21.80 -2.32
N ALA A 27 -12.59 -20.83 -2.97
CA ALA A 27 -11.14 -20.80 -3.14
C ALA A 27 -10.42 -20.53 -1.81
N TRP A 28 -11.01 -19.71 -0.95
CA TRP A 28 -10.49 -19.37 0.37
C TRP A 28 -10.47 -20.55 1.34
N GLN A 29 -11.30 -21.56 1.10
CA GLN A 29 -11.34 -22.80 1.88
C GLN A 29 -10.30 -23.84 1.45
N LYS A 30 -9.53 -23.59 0.38
CA LYS A 30 -8.52 -24.57 -0.10
C LYS A 30 -7.19 -24.53 0.66
N PRO A 31 -6.65 -23.36 1.05
CA PRO A 31 -5.44 -23.33 1.85
C PRO A 31 -5.63 -24.01 3.20
N GLU A 32 -4.55 -24.55 3.75
CA GLU A 32 -4.56 -25.20 5.06
C GLU A 32 -4.70 -24.19 6.21
N LEU A 33 -4.33 -22.92 5.95
CA LEU A 33 -4.37 -21.84 6.93
C LEU A 33 -4.64 -20.50 6.25
N VAL A 34 -5.59 -19.74 6.81
CA VAL A 34 -5.85 -18.34 6.43
C VAL A 34 -5.71 -17.45 7.67
N VAL A 35 -4.72 -16.57 7.64
CA VAL A 35 -4.47 -15.54 8.67
C VAL A 35 -4.86 -14.19 8.10
N ILE A 36 -5.52 -13.36 8.88
CA ILE A 36 -5.86 -12.00 8.51
C ILE A 36 -5.43 -11.00 9.59
N SER A 37 -4.81 -9.92 9.16
CA SER A 37 -4.56 -8.73 9.98
C SER A 37 -5.69 -7.74 9.73
N GLU A 38 -6.54 -7.48 10.72
CA GLU A 38 -7.74 -6.67 10.51
C GLU A 38 -8.14 -5.91 11.79
N CYS A 39 -8.66 -4.70 11.61
CA CYS A 39 -9.13 -3.87 12.71
C CYS A 39 -10.65 -3.98 12.96
N TYR A 40 -11.39 -4.65 12.07
CA TYR A 40 -12.84 -4.83 12.17
C TYR A 40 -13.26 -6.25 11.78
N TRP A 41 -14.44 -6.68 12.22
CA TRP A 41 -15.04 -7.95 11.79
C TRP A 41 -15.60 -7.85 10.37
N THR A 42 -14.71 -7.71 9.40
CA THR A 42 -15.05 -7.69 7.97
C THR A 42 -15.49 -9.08 7.47
N ALA A 43 -15.99 -9.14 6.24
CA ALA A 43 -16.28 -10.41 5.60
C ALA A 43 -15.02 -11.30 5.50
N ALA A 44 -13.86 -10.71 5.23
CA ALA A 44 -12.59 -11.43 5.18
C ALA A 44 -12.22 -12.02 6.56
N ALA A 45 -12.34 -11.24 7.63
CA ALA A 45 -12.08 -11.72 8.99
C ALA A 45 -12.99 -12.90 9.39
N LYS A 46 -14.26 -12.87 8.96
CA LYS A 46 -15.22 -13.96 9.23
C LYS A 46 -14.94 -15.26 8.45
N HIS A 47 -14.05 -15.22 7.46
CA HIS A 47 -13.64 -16.37 6.67
C HIS A 47 -12.18 -16.78 6.92
N ALA A 48 -11.55 -16.24 7.94
CA ALA A 48 -10.18 -16.58 8.33
C ALA A 48 -10.18 -17.59 9.50
N ASP A 49 -9.11 -18.37 9.59
CA ASP A 49 -8.86 -19.28 10.71
C ASP A 49 -8.27 -18.52 11.91
N ILE A 50 -7.43 -17.52 11.63
CA ILE A 50 -6.81 -16.65 12.65
C ILE A 50 -7.01 -15.20 12.27
N VAL A 51 -7.52 -14.41 13.20
CA VAL A 51 -7.65 -12.97 13.09
C VAL A 51 -6.70 -12.31 14.10
N LEU A 52 -5.74 -11.53 13.57
CA LEU A 52 -4.84 -10.72 14.38
C LEU A 52 -5.39 -9.30 14.45
N PRO A 53 -5.74 -8.79 15.62
CA PRO A 53 -6.23 -7.42 15.76
C PRO A 53 -5.10 -6.44 15.52
N ILE A 54 -5.28 -5.54 14.55
CA ILE A 54 -4.30 -4.51 14.23
C ILE A 54 -4.83 -3.11 14.56
N THR A 55 -3.90 -2.20 14.78
CA THR A 55 -4.21 -0.80 15.07
C THR A 55 -4.86 -0.10 13.88
N THR A 56 -5.85 0.72 14.18
CA THR A 56 -6.40 1.70 13.25
C THR A 56 -5.41 2.86 13.04
N SER A 57 -5.70 3.72 12.07
CA SER A 57 -4.92 4.94 11.84
C SER A 57 -4.94 5.95 12.99
N PHE A 58 -5.91 5.85 13.93
CA PHE A 58 -5.96 6.68 15.14
C PHE A 58 -5.08 6.15 16.27
N GLU A 59 -4.67 4.90 16.19
CA GLU A 59 -3.96 4.19 17.25
C GLU A 59 -2.45 4.06 16.99
N ARG A 60 -1.95 4.63 15.90
CA ARG A 60 -0.52 4.64 15.53
C ARG A 60 -0.09 5.96 14.92
N ASN A 61 1.21 6.16 14.82
CA ASN A 61 1.79 7.22 14.02
C ASN A 61 2.01 6.75 12.58
N ASP A 62 1.85 7.67 11.62
CA ASP A 62 2.08 7.37 10.21
C ASP A 62 2.29 8.66 9.40
N LEU A 63 2.58 8.52 8.13
CA LEU A 63 2.55 9.56 7.12
C LEU A 63 1.54 9.18 6.04
N THR A 64 0.78 10.14 5.55
CA THR A 64 -0.13 9.91 4.44
C THR A 64 -0.07 11.02 3.42
N MET A 65 -0.57 10.75 2.24
CA MET A 65 -0.87 11.74 1.21
C MET A 65 -2.39 11.88 1.10
N THR A 66 -2.86 13.01 0.57
CA THR A 66 -4.28 13.14 0.25
C THR A 66 -4.67 12.05 -0.73
N GLY A 67 -5.70 11.27 -0.40
CA GLY A 67 -6.07 10.03 -1.09
C GLY A 67 -6.69 10.19 -2.49
N ASP A 68 -6.30 11.22 -3.23
CA ASP A 68 -6.65 11.45 -4.62
C ASP A 68 -5.45 11.17 -5.55
N TYR A 69 -5.68 11.21 -6.84
CA TYR A 69 -4.63 10.99 -7.84
C TYR A 69 -3.59 12.11 -7.89
N SER A 70 -3.84 13.27 -7.27
CA SER A 70 -2.90 14.39 -7.28
C SER A 70 -1.71 14.18 -6.36
N ASN A 71 -1.90 13.48 -5.23
CA ASN A 71 -0.91 13.27 -4.18
C ASN A 71 -0.18 14.57 -3.79
N GLN A 72 -0.92 15.68 -3.75
CA GLN A 72 -0.35 17.00 -3.57
C GLN A 72 0.04 17.35 -2.15
N HIS A 73 -0.40 16.55 -1.17
CA HIS A 73 -0.16 16.86 0.23
C HIS A 73 0.55 15.71 0.93
N LEU A 74 1.52 16.05 1.77
CA LEU A 74 2.09 15.14 2.76
C LEU A 74 1.55 15.53 4.13
N VAL A 75 0.94 14.59 4.83
CA VAL A 75 0.21 14.82 6.09
C VAL A 75 0.80 13.96 7.20
N PRO A 76 1.14 14.54 8.38
CA PRO A 76 1.50 13.75 9.54
C PRO A 76 0.23 13.12 10.14
N MET A 77 0.21 11.82 10.29
CA MET A 77 -0.85 11.10 11.00
C MET A 77 -0.35 10.75 12.38
N LYS A 78 -0.72 11.55 13.37
CA LYS A 78 -0.32 11.31 14.75
C LYS A 78 -1.30 10.37 15.44
N GLN A 79 -0.75 9.50 16.26
CA GLN A 79 -1.54 8.72 17.19
C GLN A 79 -2.42 9.63 18.06
N VAL A 80 -3.71 9.36 18.12
CA VAL A 80 -4.72 10.13 18.85
C VAL A 80 -5.14 9.41 20.12
N ILE A 81 -5.23 8.08 20.07
CA ILE A 81 -5.59 7.19 21.18
C ILE A 81 -4.58 6.05 21.30
N ALA A 82 -4.44 5.50 22.48
CA ALA A 82 -3.67 4.26 22.64
C ALA A 82 -4.33 3.10 21.90
N PRO A 83 -3.55 2.11 21.42
CA PRO A 83 -4.11 0.88 20.87
C PRO A 83 -5.14 0.27 21.80
N GLN A 84 -6.29 -0.11 21.25
CA GLN A 84 -7.38 -0.67 22.02
C GLN A 84 -7.25 -2.19 22.12
N PHE A 85 -7.61 -2.73 23.28
CA PHE A 85 -7.57 -4.15 23.57
C PHE A 85 -6.20 -4.79 23.25
N GLU A 86 -6.16 -5.80 22.40
CA GLU A 86 -4.94 -6.50 21.99
C GLU A 86 -4.41 -6.02 20.63
N ALA A 87 -4.91 -4.89 20.10
CA ALA A 87 -4.49 -4.38 18.80
C ALA A 87 -3.02 -3.96 18.81
N ARG A 88 -2.29 -4.38 17.77
CA ARG A 88 -0.88 -4.07 17.57
C ARG A 88 -0.67 -3.55 16.16
N SER A 89 0.38 -2.78 15.94
CA SER A 89 0.73 -2.37 14.58
C SER A 89 1.19 -3.57 13.74
N ASP A 90 0.90 -3.58 12.44
CA ASP A 90 1.45 -4.60 11.54
C ASP A 90 2.97 -4.65 11.61
N PHE A 91 3.62 -3.49 11.76
CA PHE A 91 5.07 -3.40 11.90
C PHE A 91 5.58 -4.23 13.09
N ASP A 92 4.95 -4.09 14.26
CA ASP A 92 5.34 -4.83 15.46
C ASP A 92 5.02 -6.32 15.36
N VAL A 93 3.86 -6.65 14.78
CA VAL A 93 3.45 -8.06 14.56
C VAL A 93 4.46 -8.77 13.66
N PHE A 94 4.84 -8.17 12.53
CA PHE A 94 5.81 -8.77 11.62
C PHE A 94 7.23 -8.74 12.16
N ALA A 95 7.60 -7.74 12.97
CA ALA A 95 8.89 -7.70 13.63
C ALA A 95 9.06 -8.87 14.62
N ASP A 96 8.02 -9.12 15.43
CA ASP A 96 8.04 -10.24 16.39
C ASP A 96 7.96 -11.60 15.67
N LEU A 97 7.17 -11.70 14.60
CA LEU A 97 7.15 -12.90 13.77
C LEU A 97 8.53 -13.20 13.17
N ALA A 98 9.22 -12.18 12.67
CA ALA A 98 10.57 -12.34 12.14
C ALA A 98 11.56 -12.86 13.19
N GLU A 99 11.44 -12.40 14.45
CA GLU A 99 12.25 -12.93 15.56
C GLU A 99 11.92 -14.39 15.89
N MET A 100 10.61 -14.74 15.89
CA MET A 100 10.18 -16.12 16.14
C MET A 100 10.65 -17.09 15.06
N LEU A 101 10.67 -16.65 13.82
CA LEU A 101 11.12 -17.47 12.69
C LEU A 101 12.64 -17.67 12.69
N LYS A 102 13.38 -16.67 13.14
CA LYS A 102 14.85 -16.73 13.19
C LYS A 102 15.39 -15.79 14.27
N PRO A 103 16.21 -16.26 15.21
CA PRO A 103 16.88 -15.38 16.17
C PRO A 103 17.63 -14.23 15.47
N GLY A 104 17.40 -13.00 15.90
CA GLY A 104 17.90 -11.78 15.27
C GLY A 104 17.07 -11.31 14.05
N GLY A 105 16.01 -12.01 13.70
CA GLY A 105 15.14 -11.66 12.58
C GLY A 105 14.45 -10.31 12.75
N LYS A 106 14.10 -9.93 13.98
CA LYS A 106 13.55 -8.60 14.29
C LYS A 106 14.49 -7.48 13.87
N ALA A 107 15.76 -7.59 14.22
CA ALA A 107 16.76 -6.58 13.87
C ALA A 107 16.96 -6.46 12.35
N VAL A 108 16.89 -7.58 11.64
CA VAL A 108 16.96 -7.60 10.17
C VAL A 108 15.72 -6.95 9.55
N TYR A 109 14.53 -7.31 10.02
CA TYR A 109 13.27 -6.77 9.52
C TYR A 109 13.13 -5.26 9.76
N THR A 110 13.45 -4.83 10.97
CA THR A 110 13.33 -3.42 11.36
C THR A 110 14.53 -2.56 10.96
N GLU A 111 15.64 -3.15 10.52
CA GLU A 111 16.94 -2.48 10.35
C GLU A 111 17.39 -1.74 11.63
N GLY A 112 16.99 -2.22 12.79
CA GLY A 112 17.25 -1.59 14.09
C GLY A 112 16.49 -0.27 14.30
N LYS A 113 15.48 0.04 13.50
CA LYS A 113 14.67 1.26 13.55
C LYS A 113 13.32 0.97 14.20
N ASP A 114 12.84 1.92 14.98
CA ASP A 114 11.46 1.99 15.43
C ASP A 114 10.54 2.68 14.39
N GLU A 115 9.27 2.75 14.69
CA GLU A 115 8.25 3.41 13.85
C GLU A 115 8.67 4.84 13.48
N MET A 116 9.07 5.65 14.46
CA MET A 116 9.40 7.05 14.24
C MET A 116 10.68 7.24 13.41
N ALA A 117 11.65 6.37 13.55
CA ALA A 117 12.86 6.38 12.73
C ALA A 117 12.55 6.04 11.27
N TRP A 118 11.62 5.09 11.02
CA TRP A 118 11.13 4.80 9.69
C TRP A 118 10.35 5.95 9.08
N LEU A 119 9.43 6.57 9.83
CA LEU A 119 8.67 7.74 9.36
C LEU A 119 9.61 8.88 9.00
N LYS A 120 10.63 9.12 9.83
CA LYS A 120 11.68 10.11 9.53
C LYS A 120 12.42 9.77 8.24
N GLN A 121 12.79 8.52 8.03
CA GLN A 121 13.48 8.10 6.81
C GLN A 121 12.62 8.32 5.56
N PHE A 122 11.33 7.95 5.60
CA PHE A 122 10.40 8.20 4.50
C PHE A 122 10.22 9.69 4.22
N TYR A 123 10.12 10.49 5.28
CA TYR A 123 10.06 11.93 5.16
C TYR A 123 11.33 12.52 4.52
N ASP A 124 12.50 12.07 4.92
CA ASP A 124 13.79 12.53 4.37
C ASP A 124 13.90 12.20 2.86
N VAL A 125 13.38 11.04 2.43
CA VAL A 125 13.29 10.70 1.00
C VAL A 125 12.34 11.65 0.27
N ALA A 126 11.16 11.89 0.83
CA ALA A 126 10.19 12.84 0.25
C ALA A 126 10.77 14.27 0.20
N GLN A 127 11.49 14.71 1.23
CA GLN A 127 12.14 16.01 1.28
C GLN A 127 13.21 16.16 0.16
N LYS A 128 13.99 15.11 -0.11
CA LYS A 128 14.97 15.13 -1.23
C LYS A 128 14.26 15.27 -2.58
N ALA A 129 13.17 14.52 -2.79
CA ALA A 129 12.38 14.60 -4.01
C ALA A 129 11.72 15.99 -4.20
N ALA A 130 11.20 16.55 -3.11
CA ALA A 130 10.58 17.88 -3.10
C ALA A 130 11.59 18.99 -3.45
N ARG A 131 12.83 18.91 -2.96
CA ARG A 131 13.91 19.84 -3.31
C ARG A 131 14.19 19.87 -4.82
N ALA A 132 14.16 18.72 -5.47
CA ALA A 132 14.34 18.63 -6.94
C ALA A 132 13.21 19.38 -7.69
N GLN A 133 12.03 19.48 -7.06
CA GLN A 133 10.88 20.22 -7.58
C GLN A 133 10.79 21.67 -7.05
N ARG A 134 11.83 22.15 -6.34
CA ARG A 134 11.88 23.46 -5.71
C ARG A 134 10.79 23.71 -4.65
N VAL A 135 10.36 22.64 -3.99
CA VAL A 135 9.46 22.70 -2.83
C VAL A 135 10.30 22.67 -1.56
N ALA A 136 10.12 23.70 -0.72
CA ALA A 136 10.77 23.77 0.57
C ALA A 136 9.97 22.96 1.60
N MET A 137 10.60 21.98 2.22
CA MET A 137 10.02 21.21 3.32
C MET A 137 10.83 21.49 4.59
N PRO A 138 10.19 21.67 5.76
CA PRO A 138 10.88 21.83 7.03
C PRO A 138 11.67 20.57 7.40
N GLN A 139 12.45 20.62 8.48
CA GLN A 139 13.05 19.43 9.07
C GLN A 139 11.94 18.55 9.69
N PHE A 140 12.14 17.23 9.72
CA PHE A 140 11.14 16.27 10.19
C PHE A 140 10.54 16.62 11.56
N ASN A 141 11.39 16.97 12.54
CA ASN A 141 10.92 17.29 13.88
C ASN A 141 10.01 18.53 13.88
N ALA A 142 10.33 19.55 13.09
CA ALA A 142 9.49 20.73 12.98
C ALA A 142 8.15 20.42 12.28
N PHE A 143 8.18 19.64 11.21
CA PHE A 143 6.98 19.15 10.54
C PHE A 143 6.09 18.36 11.49
N TRP A 144 6.68 17.40 12.20
CA TRP A 144 5.96 16.57 13.14
C TRP A 144 5.36 17.36 14.30
N GLN A 145 6.11 18.30 14.89
CA GLN A 145 5.62 19.15 15.98
C GLN A 145 4.51 20.09 15.55
N GLN A 146 4.65 20.75 14.41
CA GLN A 146 3.65 21.69 13.90
C GLN A 146 2.33 21.01 13.52
N ASN A 147 2.37 19.73 13.21
CA ASN A 147 1.20 18.96 12.78
C ASN A 147 0.44 19.60 11.61
N LYS A 148 1.19 20.13 10.64
CA LYS A 148 0.63 20.79 9.46
C LYS A 148 0.96 20.00 8.22
N LEU A 149 0.03 19.92 7.29
CA LEU A 149 0.27 19.33 5.97
C LEU A 149 1.31 20.16 5.21
N ILE A 150 2.04 19.50 4.34
CA ILE A 150 2.91 20.13 3.34
C ILE A 150 2.22 20.00 1.99
N GLU A 151 2.00 21.12 1.34
CA GLU A 151 1.47 21.18 0.00
C GLU A 151 2.61 21.05 -1.02
N MET A 152 2.52 20.07 -1.91
CA MET A 152 3.43 19.90 -3.03
C MET A 152 3.02 20.85 -4.16
N ARG A 153 4.04 21.39 -4.84
CA ARG A 153 3.78 22.35 -5.91
C ARG A 153 3.03 21.67 -7.06
N GLU A 154 1.95 22.30 -7.48
CA GLU A 154 1.22 21.92 -8.66
C GLU A 154 2.10 22.04 -9.92
N ASN A 155 2.03 21.01 -10.77
CA ASN A 155 2.71 21.01 -12.05
C ASN A 155 1.69 21.23 -13.16
N GLU A 156 1.65 22.43 -13.74
CA GLU A 156 0.71 22.79 -14.81
C GLU A 156 0.77 21.83 -16.02
N LYS A 157 1.93 21.22 -16.28
CA LYS A 157 2.04 20.21 -17.34
C LYS A 157 1.24 18.94 -17.00
N ASN A 158 1.22 18.56 -15.71
CA ASN A 158 0.44 17.41 -15.26
C ASN A 158 -1.07 17.68 -15.34
N ASN A 159 -1.49 18.92 -15.06
CA ASN A 159 -2.90 19.30 -15.14
C ASN A 159 -3.45 19.28 -16.58
N LYS A 160 -2.57 19.45 -17.56
CA LYS A 160 -2.91 19.37 -18.99
C LYS A 160 -2.62 17.99 -19.59
N TYR A 161 -2.12 17.04 -18.78
CA TYR A 161 -1.80 15.71 -19.26
C TYR A 161 -3.08 14.94 -19.60
N VAL A 162 -3.17 14.52 -20.83
CA VAL A 162 -4.22 13.62 -21.30
C VAL A 162 -3.56 12.29 -21.63
N ARG A 163 -3.92 11.25 -20.92
CA ARG A 163 -3.36 9.91 -21.14
C ARG A 163 -3.59 9.47 -22.60
N TYR A 164 -2.54 8.95 -23.23
CA TYR A 164 -2.56 8.52 -24.63
C TYR A 164 -2.86 9.64 -25.65
N ALA A 165 -2.65 10.92 -25.31
CA ALA A 165 -2.83 12.02 -26.28
C ALA A 165 -1.90 11.86 -27.49
N ASP A 166 -0.65 11.49 -27.27
CA ASP A 166 0.34 11.29 -28.34
C ASP A 166 -0.07 10.13 -29.26
N PHE A 167 -0.52 9.00 -28.70
CA PHE A 167 -1.07 7.89 -29.49
C PHE A 167 -2.30 8.31 -30.30
N ARG A 168 -3.18 9.13 -29.72
CA ARG A 168 -4.36 9.62 -30.44
C ARG A 168 -4.03 10.58 -31.57
N SER A 169 -2.97 11.37 -31.41
CA SER A 169 -2.53 12.32 -32.44
C SER A 169 -1.78 11.64 -33.58
N ASP A 170 -0.92 10.68 -33.27
CA ASP A 170 -0.18 9.86 -34.25
C ASP A 170 0.03 8.44 -33.71
N PRO A 171 -0.87 7.50 -34.03
CA PRO A 171 -0.78 6.11 -33.53
C PRO A 171 0.41 5.32 -34.10
N VAL A 172 1.03 5.79 -35.17
CA VAL A 172 2.17 5.11 -35.81
C VAL A 172 3.46 5.48 -35.09
N MET A 173 3.68 6.78 -34.88
CA MET A 173 4.89 7.26 -34.21
C MET A 173 4.85 7.04 -32.70
N ASN A 174 3.68 7.03 -32.09
CA ASN A 174 3.48 6.83 -30.65
C ASN A 174 2.69 5.55 -30.38
N ALA A 175 3.13 4.44 -30.97
CA ALA A 175 2.48 3.14 -30.80
C ALA A 175 2.34 2.75 -29.32
N LEU A 176 1.27 2.05 -28.98
CA LEU A 176 1.06 1.48 -27.64
C LEU A 176 2.06 0.33 -27.40
N GLY A 177 2.33 0.03 -26.11
CA GLY A 177 3.15 -1.10 -25.70
C GLY A 177 2.48 -2.49 -25.85
N THR A 178 1.57 -2.64 -26.82
CA THR A 178 0.91 -3.89 -27.17
C THR A 178 1.62 -4.57 -28.34
N PRO A 179 1.47 -5.88 -28.56
CA PRO A 179 2.06 -6.57 -29.71
C PRO A 179 1.74 -5.94 -31.08
N SER A 180 0.53 -5.41 -31.23
CA SER A 180 0.12 -4.72 -32.46
C SER A 180 0.48 -3.23 -32.49
N GLY A 181 0.95 -2.65 -31.39
CA GLY A 181 1.12 -1.20 -31.22
C GLY A 181 -0.21 -0.43 -31.13
N LYS A 182 -1.35 -1.11 -31.14
CA LYS A 182 -2.70 -0.54 -31.12
C LYS A 182 -3.49 -1.01 -29.92
N ILE A 183 -4.70 -0.51 -29.76
CA ILE A 183 -5.68 -1.02 -28.78
C ILE A 183 -6.07 -2.45 -29.20
N GLU A 184 -5.84 -3.41 -28.33
CA GLU A 184 -6.21 -4.81 -28.55
C GLU A 184 -7.43 -5.16 -27.71
N ILE A 185 -8.57 -5.37 -28.35
CA ILE A 185 -9.80 -5.84 -27.72
C ILE A 185 -9.69 -7.34 -27.41
N TYR A 186 -9.04 -8.07 -28.31
CA TYR A 186 -8.70 -9.49 -28.14
C TYR A 186 -7.20 -9.64 -27.90
N SER A 187 -6.81 -10.28 -26.80
CA SER A 187 -5.41 -10.50 -26.45
C SER A 187 -4.96 -11.91 -26.76
N LYS A 188 -4.12 -12.04 -27.77
CA LYS A 188 -3.46 -13.32 -28.11
C LYS A 188 -2.58 -13.86 -26.97
N THR A 189 -2.06 -12.98 -26.12
CA THR A 189 -1.30 -13.38 -24.94
C THR A 189 -2.19 -14.11 -23.93
N ILE A 190 -3.39 -13.59 -23.68
CA ILE A 190 -4.36 -14.22 -22.76
C ILE A 190 -4.87 -15.52 -23.38
N GLU A 191 -5.16 -15.54 -24.66
CA GLU A 191 -5.54 -16.76 -25.38
C GLU A 191 -4.50 -17.87 -25.19
N GLY A 192 -3.22 -17.54 -25.27
CA GLY A 192 -2.11 -18.49 -25.08
C GLY A 192 -2.04 -19.11 -23.68
N TYR A 193 -2.68 -18.53 -22.68
CA TYR A 193 -2.77 -19.11 -21.33
C TYR A 193 -3.83 -20.19 -21.16
N GLN A 194 -4.69 -20.41 -22.16
CA GLN A 194 -5.73 -21.45 -22.17
C GLN A 194 -6.62 -21.47 -20.90
N TYR A 195 -7.07 -20.26 -20.46
CA TYR A 195 -8.01 -20.14 -19.34
C TYR A 195 -9.42 -20.62 -19.71
#